data_363997fae31d0b7638a316e44b66f816
#
_entry.id   363997fae31d0b7638a316e44b66f816
#
_cell.length_a   1.000
_cell.length_b   1.000
_cell.length_c   1.000
_cell.angle_alpha   90.00
_cell.angle_beta   90.00
_cell.angle_gamma   90.00
#
_symmetry.space_group_name_H-M   'P 1'
#
loop_
_entity.id
_entity.type
_entity.pdbx_description
1 polymer ?
#
loop_
_entity_poly.entity_id
_entity_poly.type
_entity_poly.pdbx_seq_one_letter_code
_entity_poly.pdbx_strand_id
1 'polypeptide(L)'
;VKVNENELRALLDKPGPAIRAILLHGPDEAGARSHALRLARAMGPEAERIDLDGATLKADPGRLAAEAASISLFGGARHIRVTGVGDESVEAFELLLGAPTAGNPVVAIAPGLKATSKLVKLALASPNAVAFACYVPGPTEANRIATAIAAEHGLRASSQAAARLVAAAGGDRAVITREIEKLALYLDAGPDRPATLDEAALDAVGADLGDGEISGAVEAVVAGDTALLGSELAKLDEAGVSPIPLLRAIVRRLMSLADMRGDVDAGSPINDVIERHRVFFKEKAATARALRAWSPRRLAQSIEHLRQAERATIAANTAGTVIAAAACLAVARGGRRAG
;
A
#
# COMPACT_ATOMS: atom_id res chain seq x y z
N VAL A 1 10.84 25.15 0.46
CA VAL A 1 9.52 25.67 0.09
C VAL A 1 8.48 24.57 0.24
N LYS A 2 7.27 24.89 0.72
CA LYS A 2 6.12 23.97 0.75
C LYS A 2 5.35 24.05 -0.57
N VAL A 3 5.02 22.90 -1.16
CA VAL A 3 4.25 22.81 -2.41
C VAL A 3 3.05 21.90 -2.24
N ASN A 4 2.04 22.07 -3.10
CA ASN A 4 0.93 21.13 -3.23
C ASN A 4 1.27 20.00 -4.22
N GLU A 5 0.39 18.99 -4.35
CA GLU A 5 0.61 17.82 -5.20
C GLU A 5 0.82 18.18 -6.69
N ASN A 6 0.07 19.15 -7.23
CA ASN A 6 0.17 19.54 -8.63
C ASN A 6 1.48 20.30 -8.90
N GLU A 7 1.88 21.17 -7.97
CA GLU A 7 3.16 21.88 -8.02
C GLU A 7 4.32 20.90 -7.94
N LEU A 8 4.25 19.90 -7.04
CA LEU A 8 5.27 18.86 -6.96
C LEU A 8 5.38 18.09 -8.27
N ARG A 9 4.26 17.66 -8.84
CA ARG A 9 4.26 16.95 -10.13
C ARG A 9 4.89 17.78 -11.25
N ALA A 10 4.55 19.05 -11.34
CA ALA A 10 5.13 19.95 -12.33
C ALA A 10 6.66 20.08 -12.17
N LEU A 11 7.14 20.16 -10.92
CA LEU A 11 8.59 20.21 -10.62
C LEU A 11 9.29 18.89 -10.95
N LEU A 12 8.65 17.75 -10.72
CA LEU A 12 9.21 16.44 -11.05
C LEU A 12 9.24 16.18 -12.56
N ASP A 13 8.25 16.67 -13.30
CA ASP A 13 8.17 16.51 -14.77
C ASP A 13 9.15 17.43 -15.51
N LYS A 14 9.48 18.58 -14.91
CA LYS A 14 10.42 19.55 -15.49
C LYS A 14 11.38 20.04 -14.40
N PRO A 15 12.33 19.20 -13.98
CA PRO A 15 13.29 19.60 -12.97
C PRO A 15 14.16 20.73 -13.51
N GLY A 16 14.13 21.87 -12.80
CA GLY A 16 14.91 23.05 -13.17
C GLY A 16 16.07 23.27 -12.18
N PRO A 17 17.10 24.05 -12.57
CA PRO A 17 18.28 24.27 -11.74
C PRO A 17 18.00 25.06 -10.45
N ALA A 18 16.83 25.69 -10.36
CA ALA A 18 16.46 26.45 -9.17
C ALA A 18 16.20 25.54 -7.95
N ILE A 19 15.64 24.34 -8.17
CA ILE A 19 15.35 23.39 -7.10
C ILE A 19 16.40 22.28 -7.11
N ARG A 20 17.29 22.31 -6.11
CA ARG A 20 18.39 21.37 -5.96
C ARG A 20 17.95 20.08 -5.28
N ALA A 21 17.01 20.18 -4.33
CA ALA A 21 16.53 19.04 -3.55
C ALA A 21 15.01 19.01 -3.42
N ILE A 22 14.43 17.84 -3.59
CA ILE A 22 13.04 17.54 -3.32
C ILE A 22 13.01 16.49 -2.20
N LEU A 23 12.58 16.90 -1.00
CA LEU A 23 12.46 16.05 0.18
C LEU A 23 11.03 15.53 0.31
N LEU A 24 10.88 14.23 0.13
CA LEU A 24 9.62 13.50 0.27
C LEU A 24 9.60 12.82 1.65
N HIS A 25 8.76 13.31 2.57
CA HIS A 25 8.76 12.83 3.95
C HIS A 25 7.36 12.41 4.40
N GLY A 26 7.28 11.58 5.44
CA GLY A 26 6.00 11.11 6.00
C GLY A 26 5.74 9.63 5.74
N PRO A 27 4.63 9.08 6.30
CA PRO A 27 4.42 7.64 6.40
C PRO A 27 4.09 6.92 5.10
N ASP A 28 3.73 7.62 4.02
CA ASP A 28 3.47 7.00 2.71
C ASP A 28 4.77 6.86 1.90
N GLU A 29 5.55 5.84 2.22
CA GLU A 29 6.78 5.56 1.48
C GLU A 29 6.49 5.14 0.02
N ALA A 30 5.40 4.44 -0.24
CA ALA A 30 5.01 4.03 -1.59
C ALA A 30 4.69 5.25 -2.47
N GLY A 31 3.99 6.25 -1.93
CA GLY A 31 3.77 7.54 -2.57
C GLY A 31 5.07 8.30 -2.84
N ALA A 32 5.97 8.37 -1.85
CA ALA A 32 7.28 8.99 -2.02
C ALA A 32 8.12 8.31 -3.12
N ARG A 33 8.16 6.98 -3.14
CA ARG A 33 8.84 6.21 -4.21
C ARG A 33 8.23 6.47 -5.59
N SER A 34 6.90 6.59 -5.68
CA SER A 34 6.21 6.91 -6.94
C SER A 34 6.60 8.30 -7.47
N HIS A 35 6.73 9.30 -6.60
CA HIS A 35 7.22 10.62 -6.98
C HIS A 35 8.69 10.59 -7.44
N ALA A 36 9.54 9.83 -6.77
CA ALA A 36 10.92 9.65 -7.20
C ALA A 36 11.03 8.95 -8.56
N LEU A 37 10.18 7.97 -8.85
CA LEU A 37 10.09 7.32 -10.16
C LEU A 37 9.60 8.29 -11.25
N ARG A 38 8.69 9.22 -10.92
CA ARG A 38 8.23 10.26 -11.85
C ARG A 38 9.39 11.15 -12.29
N LEU A 39 10.23 11.59 -11.36
CA LEU A 39 11.47 12.32 -11.70
C LEU A 39 12.38 11.49 -12.62
N ALA A 40 12.61 10.23 -12.30
CA ALA A 40 13.45 9.35 -13.11
C ALA A 40 12.92 9.21 -14.56
N ARG A 41 11.61 9.08 -14.73
CA ARG A 41 10.96 9.04 -16.06
C ARG A 41 11.12 10.36 -16.82
N ALA A 42 10.98 11.49 -16.14
CA ALA A 42 11.15 12.83 -16.73
C ALA A 42 12.59 13.11 -17.15
N MET A 43 13.56 12.54 -16.45
CA MET A 43 14.99 12.63 -16.83
C MET A 43 15.33 11.81 -18.08
N GLY A 44 14.48 10.84 -18.44
CA GLY A 44 14.64 10.00 -19.63
C GLY A 44 15.34 8.65 -19.36
N PRO A 45 15.21 7.68 -20.28
CA PRO A 45 15.72 6.33 -20.09
C PRO A 45 17.24 6.24 -20.06
N GLU A 46 17.92 7.19 -20.71
CA GLU A 46 19.39 7.26 -20.77
C GLU A 46 19.99 8.06 -19.60
N ALA A 47 19.16 8.62 -18.70
CA ALA A 47 19.67 9.40 -17.59
C ALA A 47 20.30 8.49 -16.53
N GLU A 48 21.52 8.85 -16.12
CA GLU A 48 22.24 8.15 -15.07
C GLU A 48 21.60 8.44 -13.71
N ARG A 49 21.23 7.37 -13.00
CA ARG A 49 20.72 7.47 -11.63
C ARG A 49 21.81 7.12 -10.64
N ILE A 50 22.09 8.03 -9.72
CA ILE A 50 22.98 7.81 -8.59
C ILE A 50 22.14 7.51 -7.36
N ASP A 51 22.32 6.33 -6.77
CA ASP A 51 21.64 5.93 -5.54
C ASP A 51 22.57 6.15 -4.34
N LEU A 52 22.11 6.93 -3.38
CA LEU A 52 22.75 7.15 -2.08
C LEU A 52 21.81 6.77 -0.95
N ASP A 53 22.35 6.55 0.23
CA ASP A 53 21.57 6.33 1.46
C ASP A 53 22.01 7.24 2.60
N GLY A 54 21.17 7.32 3.64
CA GLY A 54 21.44 8.15 4.81
C GLY A 54 22.73 7.78 5.56
N ALA A 55 23.12 6.49 5.55
CA ALA A 55 24.34 6.03 6.19
C ALA A 55 25.59 6.55 5.44
N THR A 56 25.56 6.50 4.11
CA THR A 56 26.60 7.09 3.25
C THR A 56 26.74 8.60 3.50
N LEU A 57 25.61 9.32 3.55
CA LEU A 57 25.62 10.77 3.80
C LEU A 57 26.09 11.15 5.21
N LYS A 58 25.85 10.30 6.19
CA LYS A 58 26.38 10.48 7.55
C LYS A 58 27.90 10.28 7.61
N ALA A 59 28.43 9.32 6.84
CA ALA A 59 29.86 9.02 6.80
C ALA A 59 30.65 10.06 5.97
N ASP A 60 30.04 10.55 4.88
CA ASP A 60 30.63 11.54 3.98
C ASP A 60 29.58 12.59 3.58
N PRO A 61 29.38 13.63 4.38
CA PRO A 61 28.38 14.68 4.08
C PRO A 61 28.68 15.47 2.78
N GLY A 62 29.92 15.54 2.35
CA GLY A 62 30.32 16.24 1.12
C GLY A 62 29.88 15.55 -0.16
N ARG A 63 29.61 14.23 -0.08
CA ARG A 63 29.33 13.41 -1.26
C ARG A 63 28.08 13.85 -2.02
N LEU A 64 27.01 14.22 -1.31
CA LEU A 64 25.77 14.64 -1.95
C LEU A 64 25.97 15.89 -2.82
N ALA A 65 26.68 16.89 -2.30
CA ALA A 65 26.97 18.10 -3.04
C ALA A 65 27.95 17.83 -4.23
N ALA A 66 28.93 16.96 -4.05
CA ALA A 66 29.84 16.53 -5.10
C ALA A 66 29.11 15.84 -6.26
N GLU A 67 28.22 14.88 -5.97
CA GLU A 67 27.42 14.19 -7.00
C GLU A 67 26.43 15.15 -7.69
N ALA A 68 25.84 16.09 -6.96
CA ALA A 68 24.94 17.09 -7.53
C ALA A 68 25.64 18.07 -8.46
N ALA A 69 26.92 18.35 -8.22
CA ALA A 69 27.75 19.22 -9.06
C ALA A 69 28.50 18.49 -10.19
N SER A 70 28.54 17.15 -10.16
CA SER A 70 29.30 16.36 -11.12
C SER A 70 28.67 16.36 -12.51
N ILE A 71 29.49 16.18 -13.53
CA ILE A 71 29.10 16.12 -14.93
C ILE A 71 29.28 14.67 -15.40
N SER A 72 28.29 14.13 -16.15
CA SER A 72 28.43 12.83 -16.77
C SER A 72 29.59 12.79 -17.76
N LEU A 73 30.45 11.80 -17.65
CA LEU A 73 31.55 11.58 -18.60
C LEU A 73 31.06 11.30 -20.03
N PHE A 74 29.84 10.84 -20.17
CA PHE A 74 29.20 10.49 -21.46
C PHE A 74 28.18 11.54 -21.93
N GLY A 75 28.11 12.69 -21.26
CA GLY A 75 27.24 13.80 -21.67
C GLY A 75 25.76 13.63 -21.40
N GLY A 76 25.34 12.58 -20.68
CA GLY A 76 23.94 12.31 -20.34
C GLY A 76 23.44 13.12 -19.14
N ALA A 77 22.11 13.24 -19.02
CA ALA A 77 21.47 13.77 -17.82
C ALA A 77 21.73 12.86 -16.62
N ARG A 78 21.81 13.45 -15.41
CA ARG A 78 21.99 12.71 -14.15
C ARG A 78 20.98 13.17 -13.12
N HIS A 79 20.58 12.26 -12.24
CA HIS A 79 19.78 12.60 -11.06
C HIS A 79 20.18 11.72 -9.87
N ILE A 80 20.02 12.25 -8.68
CA ILE A 80 20.39 11.57 -7.45
C ILE A 80 19.13 11.18 -6.69
N ARG A 81 19.04 9.90 -6.31
CA ARG A 81 18.03 9.41 -5.40
C ARG A 81 18.66 9.05 -4.06
N VAL A 82 18.16 9.64 -2.99
CA VAL A 82 18.63 9.36 -1.63
C VAL A 82 17.52 8.64 -0.86
N THR A 83 17.83 7.51 -0.21
CA THR A 83 16.88 6.71 0.57
C THR A 83 17.32 6.62 2.04
N GLY A 84 16.37 6.34 2.94
CA GLY A 84 16.67 6.19 4.37
C GLY A 84 17.24 7.45 5.03
N VAL A 85 16.78 8.60 4.58
CA VAL A 85 17.26 9.90 5.04
C VAL A 85 16.63 10.24 6.39
N GLY A 86 17.46 10.70 7.33
CA GLY A 86 17.05 11.16 8.64
C GLY A 86 17.69 12.52 9.01
N ASP A 87 17.49 12.97 10.25
CA ASP A 87 18.09 14.22 10.74
C ASP A 87 19.63 14.16 10.82
N GLU A 88 20.23 12.98 10.77
CA GLU A 88 21.67 12.76 10.65
C GLU A 88 22.25 13.20 9.29
N SER A 89 21.39 13.40 8.29
CA SER A 89 21.80 13.86 6.95
C SER A 89 21.73 15.38 6.79
N VAL A 90 21.40 16.15 7.82
CA VAL A 90 21.21 17.61 7.75
C VAL A 90 22.45 18.29 7.17
N GLU A 91 23.65 17.94 7.63
CA GLU A 91 24.92 18.52 7.16
C GLU A 91 25.11 18.31 5.64
N ALA A 92 24.80 17.12 5.12
CA ALA A 92 24.90 16.83 3.69
C ALA A 92 23.98 17.72 2.84
N PHE A 93 22.75 17.96 3.35
CA PHE A 93 21.80 18.84 2.67
C PHE A 93 22.18 20.32 2.81
N GLU A 94 22.78 20.76 3.92
CA GLU A 94 23.32 22.11 4.07
C GLU A 94 24.42 22.37 3.04
N LEU A 95 25.35 21.42 2.88
CA LEU A 95 26.41 21.51 1.88
C LEU A 95 25.83 21.53 0.45
N LEU A 96 24.86 20.70 0.13
CA LEU A 96 24.17 20.72 -1.17
C LEU A 96 23.51 22.07 -1.45
N LEU A 97 22.76 22.59 -0.48
CA LEU A 97 21.98 23.82 -0.66
C LEU A 97 22.89 25.07 -0.69
N GLY A 98 24.03 25.04 -0.02
CA GLY A 98 25.04 26.08 -0.04
C GLY A 98 26.05 25.98 -1.18
N ALA A 99 26.05 24.88 -1.96
CA ALA A 99 27.02 24.68 -3.02
C ALA A 99 26.91 25.77 -4.12
N PRO A 100 28.00 26.23 -4.74
CA PRO A 100 27.92 27.21 -5.81
C PRO A 100 27.22 26.69 -7.05
N THR A 101 27.39 25.40 -7.35
CA THR A 101 26.75 24.70 -8.48
C THR A 101 26.07 23.40 -8.02
N ALA A 102 24.90 23.11 -8.55
CA ALA A 102 24.20 21.84 -8.40
C ALA A 102 23.31 21.64 -9.64
N GLY A 103 23.85 20.97 -10.66
CA GLY A 103 23.15 20.76 -11.94
C GLY A 103 22.25 19.55 -11.95
N ASN A 104 22.53 18.54 -11.09
CA ASN A 104 21.79 17.29 -11.05
C ASN A 104 20.71 17.37 -9.95
N PRO A 105 19.42 17.15 -10.27
CA PRO A 105 18.34 17.20 -9.27
C PRO A 105 18.47 16.05 -8.28
N VAL A 106 18.19 16.35 -7.00
CA VAL A 106 18.19 15.39 -5.90
C VAL A 106 16.75 15.13 -5.44
N VAL A 107 16.36 13.87 -5.35
CA VAL A 107 15.12 13.45 -4.69
C VAL A 107 15.44 12.56 -3.49
N ALA A 108 15.00 12.97 -2.31
CA ALA A 108 15.23 12.26 -1.05
C ALA A 108 13.95 11.67 -0.50
N ILE A 109 13.99 10.39 -0.16
CA ILE A 109 12.87 9.61 0.42
C ILE A 109 13.15 9.42 1.91
N ALA A 110 12.31 10.01 2.76
CA ALA A 110 12.49 10.12 4.19
C ALA A 110 11.22 9.71 4.98
N PRO A 111 10.79 8.44 4.95
CA PRO A 111 9.51 8.01 5.52
C PRO A 111 9.42 8.21 7.04
N GLY A 112 10.55 8.21 7.74
CA GLY A 112 10.62 8.40 9.19
C GLY A 112 10.57 9.86 9.65
N LEU A 113 10.73 10.84 8.75
CA LEU A 113 10.79 12.25 9.13
C LEU A 113 9.39 12.84 9.35
N LYS A 114 9.27 13.55 10.47
CA LYS A 114 8.08 14.34 10.82
C LYS A 114 8.25 15.80 10.38
N ALA A 115 7.16 16.53 10.30
CA ALA A 115 7.20 17.97 9.98
C ALA A 115 8.07 18.81 10.93
N THR A 116 8.33 18.31 12.15
CA THR A 116 9.18 18.94 13.16
C THR A 116 10.66 18.64 13.03
N SER A 117 11.04 17.68 12.19
CA SER A 117 12.45 17.24 11.98
C SER A 117 13.30 18.37 11.44
N LYS A 118 14.59 18.36 11.81
CA LYS A 118 15.55 19.43 11.43
C LYS A 118 15.71 19.52 9.91
N LEU A 119 15.82 18.37 9.24
CA LEU A 119 15.97 18.32 7.80
C LEU A 119 14.74 18.86 7.06
N VAL A 120 13.54 18.60 7.54
CA VAL A 120 12.31 19.15 6.96
C VAL A 120 12.27 20.67 7.12
N LYS A 121 12.66 21.19 8.29
CA LYS A 121 12.76 22.65 8.55
C LYS A 121 13.80 23.30 7.64
N LEU A 122 14.97 22.68 7.46
CA LEU A 122 16.00 23.13 6.54
C LEU A 122 15.46 23.24 5.11
N ALA A 123 14.82 22.19 4.60
CA ALA A 123 14.24 22.19 3.25
C ALA A 123 13.14 23.23 3.07
N LEU A 124 12.30 23.46 4.09
CA LEU A 124 11.25 24.50 4.06
C LEU A 124 11.81 25.92 4.10
N ALA A 125 12.94 26.14 4.79
CA ALA A 125 13.57 27.43 4.90
C ALA A 125 14.39 27.81 3.65
N SER A 126 14.82 26.83 2.86
CA SER A 126 15.64 27.07 1.66
C SER A 126 14.77 27.41 0.44
N PRO A 127 15.14 28.42 -0.36
CA PRO A 127 14.50 28.71 -1.64
C PRO A 127 14.81 27.64 -2.72
N ASN A 128 15.89 26.89 -2.54
CA ASN A 128 16.38 25.90 -3.49
C ASN A 128 15.97 24.45 -3.14
N ALA A 129 15.11 24.27 -2.13
CA ALA A 129 14.59 22.98 -1.76
C ALA A 129 13.07 23.00 -1.63
N VAL A 130 12.46 21.85 -1.92
CA VAL A 130 11.04 21.58 -1.72
C VAL A 130 10.89 20.48 -0.69
N ALA A 131 10.00 20.65 0.27
CA ALA A 131 9.57 19.59 1.18
C ALA A 131 8.10 19.27 0.93
N PHE A 132 7.81 18.01 0.68
CA PHE A 132 6.47 17.50 0.45
C PHE A 132 6.15 16.35 1.42
N ALA A 133 5.01 16.47 2.11
CA ALA A 133 4.57 15.45 3.06
C ALA A 133 3.72 14.39 2.35
N CYS A 134 4.23 13.16 2.32
CA CYS A 134 3.55 11.99 1.79
C CYS A 134 2.74 11.32 2.91
N TYR A 135 1.44 11.53 2.93
CA TYR A 135 0.52 10.89 3.88
C TYR A 135 -0.20 9.74 3.21
N VAL A 136 -0.46 8.69 4.00
CA VAL A 136 -1.28 7.56 3.54
C VAL A 136 -2.65 8.11 3.12
N PRO A 137 -3.05 7.91 1.87
CA PRO A 137 -4.28 8.48 1.35
C PRO A 137 -5.50 7.86 2.04
N GLY A 138 -6.50 8.70 2.35
CA GLY A 138 -7.82 8.21 2.74
C GLY A 138 -8.53 7.52 1.56
N PRO A 139 -9.65 6.80 1.80
CA PRO A 139 -10.33 6.00 0.76
C PRO A 139 -10.68 6.79 -0.52
N THR A 140 -11.20 8.00 -0.38
CA THR A 140 -11.55 8.85 -1.52
C THR A 140 -10.32 9.26 -2.34
N GLU A 141 -9.23 9.61 -1.67
CA GLU A 141 -7.99 9.99 -2.33
C GLU A 141 -7.30 8.78 -2.95
N ALA A 142 -7.33 7.60 -2.30
CA ALA A 142 -6.83 6.35 -2.85
C ALA A 142 -7.53 5.99 -4.17
N ASN A 143 -8.86 6.15 -4.24
CA ASN A 143 -9.63 5.94 -5.47
C ASN A 143 -9.22 6.92 -6.58
N ARG A 144 -9.00 8.19 -6.25
CA ARG A 144 -8.50 9.19 -7.22
C ARG A 144 -7.11 8.85 -7.73
N ILE A 145 -6.24 8.39 -6.84
CA ILE A 145 -4.88 7.93 -7.20
C ILE A 145 -4.97 6.71 -8.13
N ALA A 146 -5.80 5.72 -7.81
CA ALA A 146 -5.99 4.53 -8.66
C ALA A 146 -6.51 4.92 -10.06
N THR A 147 -7.50 5.82 -10.12
CA THR A 147 -8.02 6.33 -11.41
C THR A 147 -6.94 7.08 -12.21
N ALA A 148 -6.10 7.88 -11.54
CA ALA A 148 -5.01 8.59 -12.20
C ALA A 148 -3.93 7.64 -12.74
N ILE A 149 -3.54 6.63 -11.96
CA ILE A 149 -2.61 5.58 -12.40
C ILE A 149 -3.19 4.81 -13.60
N ALA A 150 -4.48 4.43 -13.53
CA ALA A 150 -5.15 3.75 -14.63
C ALA A 150 -5.09 4.58 -15.94
N ALA A 151 -5.34 5.89 -15.85
CA ALA A 151 -5.26 6.80 -17.00
C ALA A 151 -3.83 6.90 -17.58
N GLU A 152 -2.79 6.89 -16.74
CA GLU A 152 -1.38 6.86 -17.19
C GLU A 152 -1.07 5.60 -18.03
N HIS A 153 -1.78 4.49 -17.76
CA HIS A 153 -1.65 3.22 -18.50
C HIS A 153 -2.70 3.05 -19.61
N GLY A 154 -3.43 4.12 -19.96
CA GLY A 154 -4.44 4.08 -21.01
C GLY A 154 -5.75 3.41 -20.59
N LEU A 155 -6.00 3.21 -19.31
CA LEU A 155 -7.24 2.61 -18.80
C LEU A 155 -8.23 3.67 -18.31
N ARG A 156 -9.46 3.62 -18.80
CA ARG A 156 -10.59 4.41 -18.30
C ARG A 156 -11.32 3.60 -17.22
N ALA A 157 -10.93 3.81 -15.96
CA ALA A 157 -11.55 3.15 -14.82
C ALA A 157 -12.79 3.91 -14.32
N SER A 158 -13.90 3.22 -14.10
CA SER A 158 -15.03 3.76 -13.35
C SER A 158 -14.68 3.98 -11.87
N SER A 159 -15.44 4.82 -11.17
CA SER A 159 -15.24 5.00 -9.73
C SER A 159 -15.40 3.68 -8.96
N GLN A 160 -16.25 2.78 -9.42
CA GLN A 160 -16.47 1.47 -8.82
C GLN A 160 -15.29 0.54 -9.07
N ALA A 161 -14.75 0.50 -10.29
CA ALA A 161 -13.55 -0.27 -10.63
C ALA A 161 -12.34 0.21 -9.83
N ALA A 162 -12.14 1.52 -9.71
CA ALA A 162 -11.08 2.09 -8.88
C ALA A 162 -11.24 1.72 -7.40
N ALA A 163 -12.45 1.78 -6.86
CA ALA A 163 -12.73 1.40 -5.48
C ALA A 163 -12.45 -0.09 -5.22
N ARG A 164 -12.81 -0.98 -6.16
CA ARG A 164 -12.47 -2.42 -6.10
C ARG A 164 -10.96 -2.64 -6.08
N LEU A 165 -10.22 -1.99 -6.98
CA LEU A 165 -8.75 -2.09 -7.03
C LEU A 165 -8.11 -1.64 -5.71
N VAL A 166 -8.56 -0.51 -5.15
CA VAL A 166 -8.06 0.01 -3.87
C VAL A 166 -8.38 -0.96 -2.73
N ALA A 167 -9.58 -1.50 -2.68
CA ALA A 167 -9.99 -2.46 -1.66
C ALA A 167 -9.18 -3.76 -1.74
N ALA A 168 -9.01 -4.31 -2.95
CA ALA A 168 -8.23 -5.53 -3.18
C ALA A 168 -6.75 -5.37 -2.83
N ALA A 169 -6.18 -4.19 -3.11
CA ALA A 169 -4.80 -3.88 -2.78
C ALA A 169 -4.59 -3.46 -1.32
N GLY A 170 -5.65 -3.42 -0.48
CA GLY A 170 -5.56 -2.91 0.89
C GLY A 170 -5.10 -1.45 0.97
N GLY A 171 -5.30 -0.67 -0.11
CA GLY A 171 -4.83 0.71 -0.21
C GLY A 171 -3.33 0.85 -0.54
N ASP A 172 -2.60 -0.24 -0.72
CA ASP A 172 -1.18 -0.20 -1.09
C ASP A 172 -1.01 0.27 -2.54
N ARG A 173 -0.38 1.44 -2.70
CA ARG A 173 -0.19 2.08 -4.00
C ARG A 173 0.67 1.26 -4.94
N ALA A 174 1.68 0.55 -4.44
CA ALA A 174 2.55 -0.27 -5.28
C ALA A 174 1.78 -1.48 -5.83
N VAL A 175 0.93 -2.10 -5.00
CA VAL A 175 0.05 -3.19 -5.41
C VAL A 175 -0.98 -2.68 -6.43
N ILE A 176 -1.64 -1.54 -6.16
CA ILE A 176 -2.58 -0.91 -7.10
C ILE A 176 -1.91 -0.69 -8.47
N THR A 177 -0.69 -0.14 -8.49
CA THR A 177 0.04 0.11 -9.75
C THR A 177 0.29 -1.18 -10.51
N ARG A 178 0.73 -2.26 -9.83
CA ARG A 178 0.99 -3.55 -10.46
C ARG A 178 -0.28 -4.20 -11.02
N GLU A 179 -1.38 -4.11 -10.29
CA GLU A 179 -2.66 -4.61 -10.77
C GLU A 179 -3.15 -3.83 -12.01
N ILE A 180 -2.98 -2.51 -12.02
CA ILE A 180 -3.31 -1.68 -13.18
C ILE A 180 -2.41 -2.01 -14.38
N GLU A 181 -1.11 -2.17 -14.19
CA GLU A 181 -0.16 -2.59 -15.23
C GLU A 181 -0.59 -3.93 -15.85
N LYS A 182 -0.94 -4.91 -15.04
CA LYS A 182 -1.43 -6.22 -15.48
C LYS A 182 -2.72 -6.12 -16.28
N LEU A 183 -3.69 -5.34 -15.79
CA LEU A 183 -4.97 -5.09 -16.47
C LEU A 183 -4.78 -4.34 -17.80
N ALA A 184 -3.85 -3.40 -17.86
CA ALA A 184 -3.51 -2.71 -19.09
C ALA A 184 -2.94 -3.67 -20.15
N LEU A 185 -2.05 -4.58 -19.72
CA LEU A 185 -1.52 -5.63 -20.60
C LEU A 185 -2.63 -6.58 -21.08
N TYR A 186 -3.53 -6.99 -20.20
CA TYR A 186 -4.63 -7.88 -20.55
C TYR A 186 -5.60 -7.26 -21.57
N LEU A 187 -5.91 -5.97 -21.40
CA LEU A 187 -6.81 -5.22 -22.30
C LEU A 187 -6.08 -4.64 -23.53
N ASP A 188 -4.80 -4.94 -23.70
CA ASP A 188 -3.94 -4.36 -24.74
C ASP A 188 -4.03 -2.82 -24.75
N ALA A 189 -4.11 -2.20 -23.57
CA ALA A 189 -4.28 -0.77 -23.40
C ALA A 189 -2.94 -0.05 -23.30
N GLY A 190 -2.93 1.18 -23.75
CA GLY A 190 -1.81 2.11 -23.65
C GLY A 190 -2.29 3.56 -23.89
N PRO A 191 -1.43 4.56 -23.65
CA PRO A 191 -1.79 5.97 -23.84
C PRO A 191 -2.37 6.26 -25.23
N ASP A 192 -1.84 5.60 -26.27
CA ASP A 192 -2.29 5.76 -27.66
C ASP A 192 -3.47 4.84 -28.02
N ARG A 193 -3.82 3.92 -27.15
CA ARG A 193 -4.83 2.88 -27.36
C ARG A 193 -5.65 2.65 -26.08
N PRO A 194 -6.46 3.64 -25.68
CA PRO A 194 -7.17 3.57 -24.42
C PRO A 194 -8.29 2.53 -24.43
N ALA A 195 -8.37 1.73 -23.33
CA ALA A 195 -9.43 0.75 -23.10
C ALA A 195 -10.27 1.12 -21.88
N THR A 196 -11.49 0.60 -21.80
CA THR A 196 -12.35 0.74 -20.62
C THR A 196 -12.05 -0.40 -19.65
N LEU A 197 -11.75 -0.05 -18.41
CA LEU A 197 -11.63 -1.01 -17.32
C LEU A 197 -13.01 -1.22 -16.72
N ASP A 198 -13.64 -2.32 -17.09
CA ASP A 198 -14.92 -2.76 -16.57
C ASP A 198 -14.77 -3.87 -15.50
N GLU A 199 -15.87 -4.29 -14.92
CA GLU A 199 -15.87 -5.35 -13.90
C GLU A 199 -15.49 -6.71 -14.50
N ALA A 200 -15.84 -6.98 -15.74
CA ALA A 200 -15.51 -8.24 -16.39
C ALA A 200 -13.99 -8.42 -16.55
N ALA A 201 -13.27 -7.35 -16.91
CA ALA A 201 -11.81 -7.38 -16.95
C ALA A 201 -11.18 -7.56 -15.58
N LEU A 202 -11.76 -6.91 -14.55
CA LEU A 202 -11.33 -7.10 -13.16
C LEU A 202 -11.54 -8.53 -12.69
N ASP A 203 -12.66 -9.16 -13.05
CA ASP A 203 -12.97 -10.55 -12.68
C ASP A 203 -12.08 -11.55 -13.41
N ALA A 204 -11.72 -11.26 -14.67
CA ALA A 204 -10.91 -12.17 -15.50
C ALA A 204 -9.43 -12.22 -15.08
N VAL A 205 -8.86 -11.10 -14.64
CA VAL A 205 -7.40 -10.97 -14.46
C VAL A 205 -7.03 -10.39 -13.10
N GLY A 206 -7.98 -9.76 -12.40
CA GLY A 206 -7.72 -9.16 -11.10
C GLY A 206 -7.12 -10.18 -10.15
N ALA A 207 -5.96 -9.90 -9.56
CA ALA A 207 -5.44 -10.72 -8.49
C ALA A 207 -6.44 -10.68 -7.34
N ASP A 208 -6.98 -11.85 -7.05
CA ASP A 208 -7.77 -12.14 -5.84
C ASP A 208 -8.78 -11.03 -5.42
N LEU A 209 -9.51 -10.50 -6.42
CA LEU A 209 -10.73 -9.72 -6.17
C LEU A 209 -11.86 -10.60 -5.62
N GLY A 210 -11.55 -11.84 -5.35
CA GLY A 210 -12.36 -12.79 -4.60
C GLY A 210 -12.73 -12.35 -3.16
N ASP A 211 -12.20 -11.22 -2.69
CA ASP A 211 -12.67 -10.66 -1.41
C ASP A 211 -14.18 -10.32 -1.46
N GLY A 212 -14.73 -9.98 -2.61
CA GLY A 212 -16.18 -9.83 -2.79
C GLY A 212 -16.93 -11.16 -2.71
N GLU A 213 -16.42 -12.18 -3.41
CA GLU A 213 -17.03 -13.51 -3.43
C GLU A 213 -16.85 -14.26 -2.12
N ILE A 214 -15.67 -14.12 -1.46
CA ILE A 214 -15.39 -14.80 -0.20
C ILE A 214 -15.82 -14.00 1.03
N SER A 215 -16.13 -12.70 0.91
CA SER A 215 -16.47 -11.84 2.05
C SER A 215 -17.69 -12.35 2.83
N GLY A 216 -18.70 -12.85 2.14
CA GLY A 216 -19.88 -13.47 2.74
C GLY A 216 -19.51 -14.66 3.62
N ALA A 217 -18.62 -15.53 3.12
CA ALA A 217 -18.13 -16.68 3.88
C ALA A 217 -17.26 -16.27 5.08
N VAL A 218 -16.39 -15.26 4.91
CA VAL A 218 -15.55 -14.71 6.00
C VAL A 218 -16.41 -14.16 7.12
N GLU A 219 -17.40 -13.32 6.81
CA GLU A 219 -18.30 -12.74 7.81
C GLU A 219 -19.17 -13.80 8.46
N ALA A 220 -19.63 -14.81 7.72
CA ALA A 220 -20.39 -15.93 8.27
C ALA A 220 -19.56 -16.74 9.29
N VAL A 221 -18.25 -16.97 9.03
CA VAL A 221 -17.36 -17.62 9.99
C VAL A 221 -17.20 -16.78 11.26
N VAL A 222 -16.97 -15.48 11.12
CA VAL A 222 -16.79 -14.57 12.25
C VAL A 222 -18.04 -14.42 13.09
N ALA A 223 -19.20 -14.37 12.43
CA ALA A 223 -20.51 -14.33 13.09
C ALA A 223 -20.95 -15.67 13.72
N GLY A 224 -20.30 -16.78 13.36
CA GLY A 224 -20.70 -18.12 13.76
C GLY A 224 -21.98 -18.61 13.07
N ASP A 225 -22.33 -18.00 11.93
CA ASP A 225 -23.51 -18.39 11.13
C ASP A 225 -23.18 -19.55 10.21
N THR A 226 -23.41 -20.76 10.71
CA THR A 226 -23.11 -22.00 9.96
C THR A 226 -24.06 -22.25 8.79
N ALA A 227 -25.29 -21.68 8.81
CA ALA A 227 -26.25 -21.84 7.72
C ALA A 227 -25.83 -20.95 6.53
N LEU A 228 -25.54 -19.66 6.79
CA LEU A 228 -25.01 -18.75 5.79
C LEU A 228 -23.68 -19.26 5.25
N LEU A 229 -22.76 -19.71 6.12
CA LEU A 229 -21.48 -20.26 5.69
C LEU A 229 -21.65 -21.44 4.74
N GLY A 230 -22.59 -22.35 5.02
CA GLY A 230 -22.86 -23.49 4.14
C GLY A 230 -23.31 -23.06 2.74
N SER A 231 -24.17 -22.05 2.64
CA SER A 231 -24.62 -21.51 1.35
C SER A 231 -23.50 -20.79 0.58
N GLU A 232 -22.65 -20.03 1.27
CA GLU A 232 -21.51 -19.33 0.66
C GLU A 232 -20.45 -20.32 0.18
N LEU A 233 -20.12 -21.35 0.97
CA LEU A 233 -19.19 -22.41 0.55
C LEU A 233 -19.69 -23.17 -0.69
N ALA A 234 -20.98 -23.45 -0.79
CA ALA A 234 -21.56 -24.09 -1.96
C ALA A 234 -21.42 -23.22 -3.22
N LYS A 235 -21.68 -21.92 -3.13
CA LYS A 235 -21.48 -20.98 -4.24
C LYS A 235 -20.01 -20.91 -4.70
N LEU A 236 -19.08 -20.88 -3.74
CA LEU A 236 -17.64 -20.85 -4.05
C LEU A 236 -17.17 -22.14 -4.73
N ASP A 237 -17.71 -23.29 -4.31
CA ASP A 237 -17.42 -24.59 -4.93
C ASP A 237 -17.97 -24.67 -6.35
N GLU A 238 -19.23 -24.25 -6.56
CA GLU A 238 -19.87 -24.16 -7.89
C GLU A 238 -19.12 -23.21 -8.83
N ALA A 239 -18.58 -22.10 -8.30
CA ALA A 239 -17.78 -21.15 -9.07
C ALA A 239 -16.32 -21.63 -9.31
N GLY A 240 -15.92 -22.77 -8.75
CA GLY A 240 -14.55 -23.30 -8.87
C GLY A 240 -13.49 -22.45 -8.15
N VAL A 241 -13.88 -21.66 -7.17
CA VAL A 241 -12.97 -20.80 -6.42
C VAL A 241 -12.08 -21.63 -5.53
N SER A 242 -10.76 -21.39 -5.61
CA SER A 242 -9.79 -22.05 -4.74
C SER A 242 -10.09 -21.76 -3.25
N PRO A 243 -10.03 -22.75 -2.37
CA PRO A 243 -10.29 -22.54 -0.94
C PRO A 243 -9.15 -21.80 -0.21
N ILE A 244 -7.96 -21.72 -0.80
CA ILE A 244 -6.79 -21.11 -0.16
C ILE A 244 -6.97 -19.61 0.12
N PRO A 245 -7.43 -18.77 -0.84
CA PRO A 245 -7.75 -17.38 -0.58
C PRO A 245 -8.77 -17.19 0.55
N LEU A 246 -9.80 -18.02 0.61
CA LEU A 246 -10.79 -17.99 1.68
C LEU A 246 -10.16 -18.25 3.06
N LEU A 247 -9.36 -19.31 3.19
CA LEU A 247 -8.67 -19.62 4.45
C LEU A 247 -7.77 -18.45 4.90
N ARG A 248 -7.02 -17.87 3.98
CA ARG A 248 -6.15 -16.71 4.25
C ARG A 248 -6.93 -15.47 4.65
N ALA A 249 -8.04 -15.19 3.98
CA ALA A 249 -8.89 -14.05 4.31
C ALA A 249 -9.51 -14.19 5.72
N ILE A 250 -9.97 -15.40 6.09
CA ILE A 250 -10.49 -15.67 7.45
C ILE A 250 -9.35 -15.48 8.47
N VAL A 251 -8.16 -16.01 8.22
CA VAL A 251 -7.00 -15.83 9.13
C VAL A 251 -6.68 -14.35 9.30
N ARG A 252 -6.59 -13.56 8.23
CA ARG A 252 -6.37 -12.09 8.31
C ARG A 252 -7.44 -11.41 9.17
N ARG A 253 -8.71 -11.75 8.97
CA ARG A 253 -9.82 -11.18 9.72
C ARG A 253 -9.74 -11.53 11.22
N LEU A 254 -9.43 -12.78 11.56
CA LEU A 254 -9.25 -13.21 12.94
C LEU A 254 -8.02 -12.58 13.60
N MET A 255 -6.92 -12.36 12.87
CA MET A 255 -5.74 -11.64 13.38
C MET A 255 -6.08 -10.18 13.70
N SER A 256 -6.77 -9.50 12.79
CA SER A 256 -7.26 -8.12 13.05
C SER A 256 -8.17 -8.05 14.27
N LEU A 257 -9.04 -9.04 14.47
CA LEU A 257 -9.87 -9.14 15.68
C LEU A 257 -9.04 -9.43 16.93
N ALA A 258 -7.95 -10.19 16.82
CA ALA A 258 -7.05 -10.48 17.94
C ALA A 258 -6.31 -9.23 18.42
N ASP A 259 -5.83 -8.41 17.47
CA ASP A 259 -5.19 -7.12 17.78
C ASP A 259 -6.17 -6.17 18.48
N MET A 260 -7.36 -5.99 17.92
CA MET A 260 -8.42 -5.19 18.54
C MET A 260 -8.84 -5.73 19.91
N ARG A 261 -8.90 -7.06 20.07
CA ARG A 261 -9.25 -7.69 21.35
C ARG A 261 -8.19 -7.43 22.42
N GLY A 262 -6.91 -7.42 22.03
CA GLY A 262 -5.81 -7.03 22.92
C GLY A 262 -6.01 -5.62 23.51
N ASP A 263 -6.40 -4.65 22.68
CA ASP A 263 -6.71 -3.29 23.15
C ASP A 263 -7.92 -3.24 24.08
N VAL A 264 -8.96 -4.04 23.80
CA VAL A 264 -10.13 -4.14 24.68
C VAL A 264 -9.77 -4.77 26.03
N ASP A 265 -8.96 -5.83 26.04
CA ASP A 265 -8.49 -6.49 27.26
C ASP A 265 -7.53 -5.60 28.07
N ALA A 266 -6.85 -4.67 27.41
CA ALA A 266 -6.05 -3.61 28.05
C ALA A 266 -6.92 -2.47 28.65
N GLY A 267 -8.26 -2.56 28.57
CA GLY A 267 -9.21 -1.64 29.17
C GLY A 267 -9.80 -0.57 28.25
N SER A 268 -9.50 -0.61 26.94
CA SER A 268 -10.09 0.34 26.01
C SER A 268 -11.54 -0.01 25.69
N PRO A 269 -12.49 0.98 25.64
CA PRO A 269 -13.85 0.74 25.21
C PRO A 269 -13.90 0.22 23.76
N ILE A 270 -14.80 -0.75 23.47
CA ILE A 270 -14.90 -1.37 22.13
C ILE A 270 -15.08 -0.33 21.02
N ASN A 271 -15.91 0.69 21.24
CA ASN A 271 -16.15 1.72 20.23
C ASN A 271 -14.89 2.53 19.92
N ASP A 272 -14.09 2.87 20.92
CA ASP A 272 -12.85 3.61 20.76
C ASP A 272 -11.80 2.78 20.02
N VAL A 273 -11.75 1.46 20.29
CA VAL A 273 -10.90 0.51 19.58
C VAL A 273 -11.29 0.45 18.10
N ILE A 274 -12.58 0.32 17.78
CA ILE A 274 -13.11 0.29 16.41
C ILE A 274 -12.74 1.57 15.64
N GLU A 275 -12.86 2.75 16.28
CA GLU A 275 -12.47 4.02 15.66
C GLU A 275 -10.95 4.11 15.45
N ARG A 276 -10.16 3.72 16.44
CA ARG A 276 -8.69 3.71 16.37
C ARG A 276 -8.16 2.82 15.25
N HIS A 277 -8.75 1.64 15.08
CA HIS A 277 -8.43 0.69 14.02
C HIS A 277 -9.10 1.05 12.67
N ARG A 278 -9.82 2.18 12.58
CA ARG A 278 -10.45 2.70 11.35
C ARG A 278 -11.33 1.66 10.65
N VAL A 279 -12.07 0.88 11.42
CA VAL A 279 -13.00 -0.12 10.88
C VAL A 279 -14.04 0.57 10.00
N PHE A 280 -14.25 0.01 8.81
CA PHE A 280 -15.20 0.56 7.84
C PHE A 280 -16.60 0.67 8.45
N PHE A 281 -17.33 1.76 8.19
CA PHE A 281 -18.56 2.08 8.90
C PHE A 281 -19.63 0.98 8.82
N LYS A 282 -19.73 0.25 7.68
CA LYS A 282 -20.66 -0.86 7.51
C LYS A 282 -20.31 -2.09 8.36
N GLU A 283 -19.05 -2.25 8.72
CA GLU A 283 -18.53 -3.39 9.48
C GLU A 283 -18.48 -3.13 10.99
N LYS A 284 -18.60 -1.87 11.45
CA LYS A 284 -18.47 -1.48 12.87
C LYS A 284 -19.37 -2.31 13.78
N ALA A 285 -20.64 -2.47 13.42
CA ALA A 285 -21.59 -3.23 14.22
C ALA A 285 -21.27 -4.74 14.29
N ALA A 286 -20.82 -5.33 13.17
CA ALA A 286 -20.41 -6.73 13.11
C ALA A 286 -19.11 -6.95 13.90
N THR A 287 -18.14 -6.05 13.76
CA THR A 287 -16.88 -6.09 14.50
C THR A 287 -17.10 -5.93 16.01
N ALA A 288 -18.00 -5.03 16.44
CA ALA A 288 -18.34 -4.87 17.85
C ALA A 288 -18.95 -6.16 18.44
N ARG A 289 -19.82 -6.84 17.67
CA ARG A 289 -20.39 -8.14 18.09
C ARG A 289 -19.28 -9.20 18.18
N ALA A 290 -18.42 -9.28 17.17
CA ALA A 290 -17.31 -10.22 17.15
C ALA A 290 -16.37 -10.01 18.35
N LEU A 291 -15.97 -8.77 18.65
CA LEU A 291 -15.14 -8.45 19.80
C LEU A 291 -15.76 -8.87 21.14
N ARG A 292 -17.08 -8.92 21.28
CA ARG A 292 -17.74 -9.44 22.48
C ARG A 292 -17.75 -10.97 22.53
N ALA A 293 -17.89 -11.63 21.38
CA ALA A 293 -18.06 -13.09 21.28
C ALA A 293 -16.74 -13.86 21.28
N TRP A 294 -15.67 -13.26 20.76
CA TRP A 294 -14.38 -13.93 20.60
C TRP A 294 -13.41 -13.65 21.76
N SER A 295 -12.96 -14.71 22.43
CA SER A 295 -11.88 -14.61 23.42
C SER A 295 -10.50 -14.72 22.75
N PRO A 296 -9.41 -14.18 23.36
CA PRO A 296 -8.05 -14.28 22.84
C PRO A 296 -7.61 -15.73 22.58
N ARG A 297 -7.89 -16.60 23.54
CA ARG A 297 -7.55 -18.03 23.43
C ARG A 297 -8.20 -18.68 22.22
N ARG A 298 -9.45 -18.34 21.97
CA ARG A 298 -10.20 -18.88 20.87
C ARG A 298 -9.76 -18.33 19.52
N LEU A 299 -9.46 -17.05 19.44
CA LEU A 299 -8.85 -16.44 18.23
C LEU A 299 -7.56 -17.18 17.87
N ALA A 300 -6.65 -17.36 18.84
CA ALA A 300 -5.38 -18.08 18.63
C ALA A 300 -5.57 -19.52 18.15
N GLN A 301 -6.50 -20.27 18.78
CA GLN A 301 -6.81 -21.66 18.39
C GLN A 301 -7.40 -21.74 16.99
N SER A 302 -8.32 -20.82 16.63
CA SER A 302 -8.96 -20.78 15.32
C SER A 302 -7.95 -20.41 14.22
N ILE A 303 -7.08 -19.45 14.45
CA ILE A 303 -6.01 -19.08 13.53
C ILE A 303 -5.08 -20.26 13.25
N GLU A 304 -4.63 -20.96 14.30
CA GLU A 304 -3.76 -22.12 14.13
C GLU A 304 -4.47 -23.26 13.39
N HIS A 305 -5.73 -23.53 13.71
CA HIS A 305 -6.52 -24.55 13.02
C HIS A 305 -6.67 -24.26 11.51
N LEU A 306 -6.94 -23.01 11.14
CA LEU A 306 -7.06 -22.61 9.73
C LEU A 306 -5.72 -22.67 9.00
N ARG A 307 -4.61 -22.33 9.66
CA ARG A 307 -3.27 -22.45 9.09
C ARG A 307 -2.87 -23.91 8.86
N GLN A 308 -3.27 -24.83 9.75
CA GLN A 308 -3.08 -26.26 9.55
C GLN A 308 -3.91 -26.77 8.37
N ALA A 309 -5.19 -26.32 8.26
CA ALA A 309 -6.03 -26.64 7.13
C ALA A 309 -5.45 -26.11 5.80
N GLU A 310 -4.91 -24.89 5.77
CA GLU A 310 -4.24 -24.34 4.59
C GLU A 310 -3.08 -25.23 4.15
N ARG A 311 -2.18 -25.61 5.06
CA ARG A 311 -1.07 -26.52 4.76
C ARG A 311 -1.54 -27.88 4.23
N ALA A 312 -2.59 -28.44 4.84
CA ALA A 312 -3.16 -29.70 4.41
C ALA A 312 -3.86 -29.60 3.03
N THR A 313 -4.45 -28.45 2.71
CA THR A 313 -5.10 -28.18 1.41
C THR A 313 -4.07 -28.09 0.26
N ILE A 314 -2.89 -27.60 0.54
CA ILE A 314 -1.79 -27.47 -0.45
C ILE A 314 -1.09 -28.81 -0.67
N ALA A 315 -1.16 -29.73 0.27
CA ALA A 315 -0.48 -31.02 0.15
C ALA A 315 -1.05 -31.87 -1.01
N ALA A 316 -0.17 -32.54 -1.74
CA ALA A 316 -0.57 -33.37 -2.86
C ALA A 316 -1.49 -34.52 -2.43
N ASN A 317 -2.44 -34.90 -3.32
CA ASN A 317 -3.40 -35.99 -3.12
C ASN A 317 -4.37 -35.81 -1.91
N THR A 318 -4.77 -34.58 -1.59
CA THR A 318 -5.74 -34.28 -0.56
C THR A 318 -7.06 -33.80 -1.15
N ALA A 319 -8.17 -34.02 -0.42
CA ALA A 319 -9.47 -33.42 -0.72
C ALA A 319 -9.50 -31.97 -0.20
N GLY A 320 -8.71 -31.07 -0.78
CA GLY A 320 -8.42 -29.73 -0.28
C GLY A 320 -9.66 -28.89 0.00
N THR A 321 -10.67 -28.90 -0.88
CA THR A 321 -11.94 -28.17 -0.68
C THR A 321 -12.71 -28.67 0.53
N VAL A 322 -12.76 -30.00 0.75
CA VAL A 322 -13.43 -30.60 1.90
C VAL A 322 -12.73 -30.25 3.21
N ILE A 323 -11.40 -30.31 3.22
CA ILE A 323 -10.58 -29.95 4.40
C ILE A 323 -10.82 -28.49 4.78
N ALA A 324 -10.78 -27.59 3.80
CA ALA A 324 -11.01 -26.16 4.02
C ALA A 324 -12.44 -25.88 4.53
N ALA A 325 -13.45 -26.45 3.89
CA ALA A 325 -14.85 -26.31 4.31
C ALA A 325 -15.07 -26.81 5.73
N ALA A 326 -14.55 -28.00 6.07
CA ALA A 326 -14.62 -28.56 7.41
C ALA A 326 -13.96 -27.65 8.47
N ALA A 327 -12.80 -27.09 8.17
CA ALA A 327 -12.10 -26.16 9.05
C ALA A 327 -12.89 -24.86 9.25
N CYS A 328 -13.43 -24.27 8.20
CA CYS A 328 -14.28 -23.08 8.29
C CYS A 328 -15.53 -23.33 9.16
N LEU A 329 -16.21 -24.47 8.96
CA LEU A 329 -17.36 -24.86 9.75
C LEU A 329 -17.01 -25.12 11.23
N ALA A 330 -15.86 -25.73 11.52
CA ALA A 330 -15.39 -25.96 12.89
C ALA A 330 -15.15 -24.63 13.61
N VAL A 331 -14.53 -23.66 12.95
CA VAL A 331 -14.27 -22.32 13.49
C VAL A 331 -15.59 -21.57 13.71
N ALA A 332 -16.52 -21.59 12.76
CA ALA A 332 -17.83 -20.95 12.89
C ALA A 332 -18.66 -21.53 14.06
N ARG A 333 -18.71 -22.87 14.22
CA ARG A 333 -19.40 -23.54 15.35
C ARG A 333 -18.82 -23.16 16.69
N GLY A 334 -17.50 -23.02 16.74
CA GLY A 334 -16.83 -22.49 17.91
C GLY A 334 -17.32 -21.05 18.20
N GLY A 335 -17.66 -20.18 17.22
CA GLY A 335 -18.24 -18.82 17.32
C GLY A 335 -19.54 -18.74 18.11
N ARG A 336 -20.35 -19.73 18.00
CA ARG A 336 -21.72 -19.78 18.52
C ARG A 336 -21.83 -20.19 20.01
N ARG A 337 -20.81 -20.79 20.61
CA ARG A 337 -20.90 -21.38 21.97
C ARG A 337 -20.58 -20.42 23.12
N ALA A 338 -20.45 -19.13 22.88
CA ALA A 338 -20.14 -18.12 23.90
C ALA A 338 -21.28 -17.09 24.12
N GLY A 339 -22.48 -17.40 23.69
CA GLY A 339 -23.72 -16.65 23.97
C GLY A 339 -24.56 -17.34 25.01
#